data_d1e224b0e712d314c7f431aca6d11c6d
#
_entry.id   d1e224b0e712d314c7f431aca6d11c6d
#
_cell.length_a   1.000
_cell.length_b   1.000
_cell.length_c   1.000
_cell.angle_alpha   90.00
_cell.angle_beta   90.00
_cell.angle_gamma   90.00
#
_symmetry.space_group_name_H-M   'P 1'
#
loop_
_entity.id
_entity.type
_entity.pdbx_description
1 polymer ?
#
loop_
_entity_poly.entity_id
_entity_poly.type
_entity_poly.pdbx_seq_one_letter_code
_entity_poly.pdbx_strand_id
1 'polypeptide(L)'
;MRIGFDFDNTIVSYDELFYKVAIEKQLVPADLPRSKLAVRDYLRKTDNEDTWTEMQGYVYGTRIGDAVAYPGAIEFMQLARNRGVAMVIVSHKTKNPFIGPKYDLHEAARGWIESRLVEGIKNLIEPDQIFFEVTKKDKIARIAQCECDFFIDDLPEILLMPGFPQKTGRILFDPENSHDEEAMKARLESWKEIRNYFEMIWKT
;
A
#
# COMPACT_ATOMS: atom_id res chain seq x y z
N MET A 1 -15.29 -3.57 15.47
CA MET A 1 -13.89 -3.52 15.08
C MET A 1 -13.77 -2.80 13.76
N ARG A 2 -12.75 -1.92 13.62
CA ARG A 2 -12.41 -1.25 12.36
C ARG A 2 -10.93 -1.45 12.07
N ILE A 3 -10.59 -1.88 10.85
CA ILE A 3 -9.22 -2.07 10.40
C ILE A 3 -8.94 -1.04 9.31
N GLY A 4 -7.87 -0.26 9.50
CA GLY A 4 -7.33 0.64 8.49
C GLY A 4 -6.17 0.01 7.74
N PHE A 5 -6.02 0.37 6.48
CA PHE A 5 -4.97 -0.13 5.59
C PHE A 5 -4.28 1.04 4.89
N ASP A 6 -2.98 0.98 4.77
CA ASP A 6 -2.31 1.68 3.68
C ASP A 6 -2.62 1.00 2.34
N PHE A 7 -2.33 1.68 1.24
CA PHE A 7 -2.64 1.20 -0.12
C PHE A 7 -1.39 0.72 -0.85
N ASP A 8 -0.42 1.62 -1.08
CA ASP A 8 0.76 1.33 -1.89
C ASP A 8 1.75 0.43 -1.13
N ASN A 9 2.20 -0.66 -1.72
CA ASN A 9 3.05 -1.71 -1.13
C ASN A 9 2.48 -2.40 0.14
N THR A 10 1.24 -2.11 0.49
CA THR A 10 0.51 -2.83 1.54
C THR A 10 -0.57 -3.72 0.93
N ILE A 11 -1.56 -3.14 0.23
CA ILE A 11 -2.57 -3.89 -0.53
C ILE A 11 -2.04 -4.23 -1.91
N VAL A 12 -1.43 -3.26 -2.59
CA VAL A 12 -0.94 -3.35 -3.97
C VAL A 12 0.55 -3.56 -4.00
N SER A 13 1.00 -4.58 -4.74
CA SER A 13 2.40 -4.80 -5.07
C SER A 13 2.73 -4.17 -6.41
N TYR A 14 3.85 -3.46 -6.44
CA TYR A 14 4.35 -2.81 -7.65
C TYR A 14 5.66 -3.41 -8.18
N ASP A 15 6.24 -4.40 -7.53
CA ASP A 15 7.57 -4.92 -7.84
C ASP A 15 7.70 -5.37 -9.29
N GLU A 16 6.86 -6.31 -9.69
CA GLU A 16 6.85 -6.81 -11.07
C GLU A 16 6.52 -5.70 -12.08
N LEU A 17 5.65 -4.77 -11.71
CA LEU A 17 5.25 -3.69 -12.61
C LEU A 17 6.39 -2.68 -12.84
N PHE A 18 7.11 -2.28 -11.79
CA PHE A 18 8.28 -1.42 -11.94
C PHE A 18 9.34 -2.08 -12.79
N TYR A 19 9.67 -3.34 -12.55
CA TYR A 19 10.62 -4.08 -13.36
C TYR A 19 10.16 -4.17 -14.82
N LYS A 20 8.90 -4.56 -15.07
CA LYS A 20 8.32 -4.66 -16.43
C LYS A 20 8.43 -3.34 -17.19
N VAL A 21 8.02 -2.23 -16.57
CA VAL A 21 8.09 -0.90 -17.18
C VAL A 21 9.53 -0.49 -17.44
N ALA A 22 10.46 -0.77 -16.53
CA ALA A 22 11.87 -0.47 -16.70
C ALA A 22 12.48 -1.23 -17.87
N ILE A 23 12.12 -2.49 -18.07
CA ILE A 23 12.54 -3.29 -19.24
C ILE A 23 11.90 -2.78 -20.54
N GLU A 24 10.59 -2.52 -20.54
CA GLU A 24 9.88 -1.98 -21.72
C GLU A 24 10.50 -0.67 -22.21
N LYS A 25 10.98 0.15 -21.28
CA LYS A 25 11.64 1.44 -21.56
C LYS A 25 13.16 1.33 -21.75
N GLN A 26 13.72 0.11 -21.65
CA GLN A 26 15.17 -0.14 -21.76
C GLN A 26 16.02 0.65 -20.74
N LEU A 27 15.51 0.84 -19.54
CA LEU A 27 16.13 1.62 -18.48
C LEU A 27 17.08 0.80 -17.59
N VAL A 28 16.91 -0.52 -17.57
CA VAL A 28 17.66 -1.44 -16.72
C VAL A 28 18.06 -2.71 -17.50
N PRO A 29 19.12 -3.40 -17.08
CA PRO A 29 19.49 -4.68 -17.68
C PRO A 29 18.48 -5.78 -17.33
N ALA A 30 18.37 -6.79 -18.20
CA ALA A 30 17.34 -7.85 -18.08
C ALA A 30 17.60 -8.85 -16.92
N ASP A 31 18.82 -8.87 -16.38
CA ASP A 31 19.22 -9.70 -15.25
C ASP A 31 19.04 -9.03 -13.88
N LEU A 32 18.52 -7.80 -13.88
CA LEU A 32 18.20 -7.10 -12.61
C LEU A 32 17.12 -7.85 -11.83
N PRO A 33 17.19 -7.94 -10.49
CA PRO A 33 16.11 -8.49 -9.68
C PRO A 33 14.77 -7.80 -9.95
N ARG A 34 13.68 -8.60 -9.99
CA ARG A 34 12.33 -8.12 -10.30
C ARG A 34 11.67 -7.46 -9.09
N SER A 35 12.23 -6.33 -8.66
CA SER A 35 11.67 -5.56 -7.57
C SER A 35 11.76 -4.06 -7.84
N LYS A 36 10.82 -3.31 -7.28
CA LYS A 36 10.82 -1.85 -7.28
C LYS A 36 12.11 -1.29 -6.69
N LEU A 37 12.59 -1.91 -5.61
CA LEU A 37 13.80 -1.51 -4.91
C LEU A 37 15.03 -1.64 -5.81
N ALA A 38 15.19 -2.79 -6.48
CA ALA A 38 16.33 -3.02 -7.38
C ALA A 38 16.34 -2.02 -8.55
N VAL A 39 15.18 -1.76 -9.16
CA VAL A 39 15.05 -0.78 -10.24
C VAL A 39 15.42 0.62 -9.75
N ARG A 40 14.91 1.05 -8.58
CA ARG A 40 15.26 2.33 -7.97
C ARG A 40 16.76 2.47 -7.74
N ASP A 41 17.33 1.48 -7.08
CA ASP A 41 18.74 1.52 -6.68
C ASP A 41 19.68 1.50 -7.89
N TYR A 42 19.32 0.76 -8.94
CA TYR A 42 20.04 0.78 -10.21
C TYR A 42 20.01 2.16 -10.86
N LEU A 43 18.83 2.78 -11.00
CA LEU A 43 18.68 4.09 -11.61
C LEU A 43 19.41 5.18 -10.81
N ARG A 44 19.33 5.14 -9.48
CA ARG A 44 20.07 6.05 -8.60
C ARG A 44 21.57 5.89 -8.74
N LYS A 45 22.07 4.65 -8.76
CA LYS A 45 23.49 4.35 -8.92
C LYS A 45 24.06 4.82 -10.28
N THR A 46 23.21 4.94 -11.29
CA THR A 46 23.56 5.39 -12.63
C THR A 46 23.20 6.86 -12.89
N ASP A 47 23.00 7.67 -11.82
CA ASP A 47 22.66 9.10 -11.89
C ASP A 47 21.38 9.41 -12.68
N ASN A 48 20.39 8.51 -12.63
CA ASN A 48 19.09 8.63 -13.31
C ASN A 48 17.92 8.84 -12.33
N GLU A 49 18.07 9.67 -11.30
CA GLU A 49 17.00 9.94 -10.30
C GLU A 49 15.75 10.58 -10.94
N ASP A 50 15.93 11.47 -11.91
CA ASP A 50 14.80 12.10 -12.61
C ASP A 50 14.00 11.06 -13.41
N THR A 51 14.70 10.12 -14.07
CA THR A 51 14.08 8.99 -14.79
C THR A 51 13.30 8.09 -13.82
N TRP A 52 13.85 7.82 -12.62
CA TRP A 52 13.15 7.09 -11.56
C TRP A 52 11.88 7.82 -11.14
N THR A 53 11.98 9.12 -10.90
CA THR A 53 10.85 9.95 -10.44
C THR A 53 9.75 10.03 -11.52
N GLU A 54 10.11 10.21 -12.78
CA GLU A 54 9.16 10.20 -13.90
C GLU A 54 8.49 8.82 -14.06
N MET A 55 9.28 7.75 -13.93
CA MET A 55 8.74 6.39 -13.99
C MET A 55 7.75 6.10 -12.86
N GLN A 56 7.97 6.60 -11.65
CA GLN A 56 7.00 6.50 -10.57
C GLN A 56 5.65 7.12 -10.97
N GLY A 57 5.66 8.32 -11.54
CA GLY A 57 4.45 8.96 -12.04
C GLY A 57 3.73 8.13 -13.09
N TYR A 58 4.47 7.56 -14.03
CA TYR A 58 3.92 6.71 -15.09
C TYR A 58 3.32 5.40 -14.55
N VAL A 59 4.03 4.73 -13.63
CA VAL A 59 3.58 3.47 -13.00
C VAL A 59 2.34 3.71 -12.15
N TYR A 60 2.36 4.68 -11.25
CA TYR A 60 1.24 4.96 -10.34
C TYR A 60 0.05 5.65 -11.02
N GLY A 61 0.26 6.28 -12.18
CA GLY A 61 -0.80 6.90 -12.98
C GLY A 61 -1.30 5.96 -14.07
N THR A 62 -0.60 5.93 -15.20
CA THR A 62 -1.05 5.26 -16.43
C THR A 62 -1.07 3.74 -16.32
N ARG A 63 -0.12 3.15 -15.61
CA ARG A 63 0.08 1.69 -15.59
C ARG A 63 -0.45 1.01 -14.32
N ILE A 64 -1.06 1.75 -13.39
CA ILE A 64 -1.55 1.16 -12.12
C ILE A 64 -2.52 0.00 -12.36
N GLY A 65 -3.30 0.01 -13.44
CA GLY A 65 -4.19 -1.08 -13.82
C GLY A 65 -3.51 -2.44 -14.02
N ASP A 66 -2.19 -2.44 -14.30
CA ASP A 66 -1.37 -3.65 -14.43
C ASP A 66 -0.80 -4.13 -13.07
N ALA A 67 -0.88 -3.32 -12.02
CA ALA A 67 -0.46 -3.70 -10.69
C ALA A 67 -1.40 -4.77 -10.10
N VAL A 68 -0.86 -5.62 -9.25
CA VAL A 68 -1.60 -6.71 -8.61
C VAL A 68 -1.71 -6.49 -7.11
N ALA A 69 -2.77 -7.03 -6.49
CA ALA A 69 -2.81 -7.10 -5.04
C ALA A 69 -1.77 -8.10 -4.52
N TYR A 70 -1.24 -7.85 -3.32
CA TYR A 70 -0.47 -8.90 -2.64
C TYR A 70 -1.31 -10.17 -2.47
N PRO A 71 -0.70 -11.37 -2.64
CA PRO A 71 -1.41 -12.64 -2.48
C PRO A 71 -2.07 -12.74 -1.09
N GLY A 72 -3.38 -13.00 -1.06
CA GLY A 72 -4.16 -13.11 0.16
C GLY A 72 -4.78 -11.80 0.69
N ALA A 73 -4.44 -10.64 0.13
CA ALA A 73 -4.98 -9.35 0.58
C ALA A 73 -6.50 -9.24 0.36
N ILE A 74 -6.94 -9.56 -0.85
CA ILE A 74 -8.37 -9.50 -1.21
C ILE A 74 -9.16 -10.53 -0.41
N GLU A 75 -8.65 -11.75 -0.30
CA GLU A 75 -9.26 -12.84 0.46
C GLU A 75 -9.40 -12.49 1.96
N PHE A 76 -8.40 -11.81 2.53
CA PHE A 76 -8.49 -11.31 3.89
C PHE A 76 -9.59 -10.25 4.03
N MET A 77 -9.67 -9.30 3.11
CA MET A 77 -10.69 -8.25 3.13
C MET A 77 -12.11 -8.82 2.97
N GLN A 78 -12.30 -9.82 2.10
CA GLN A 78 -13.56 -10.56 1.98
C GLN A 78 -13.93 -11.24 3.29
N LEU A 79 -12.97 -11.93 3.91
CA LEU A 79 -13.18 -12.58 5.21
C LEU A 79 -13.56 -11.58 6.31
N ALA A 80 -12.86 -10.44 6.39
CA ALA A 80 -13.11 -9.37 7.34
C ALA A 80 -14.53 -8.78 7.15
N ARG A 81 -14.90 -8.49 5.89
CA ARG A 81 -16.25 -8.01 5.55
C ARG A 81 -17.34 -9.00 5.97
N ASN A 82 -17.17 -10.30 5.67
CA ASN A 82 -18.13 -11.35 6.02
C ASN A 82 -18.29 -11.52 7.54
N ARG A 83 -17.32 -11.03 8.32
CA ARG A 83 -17.39 -10.95 9.79
C ARG A 83 -17.94 -9.63 10.32
N GLY A 84 -18.38 -8.72 9.44
CA GLY A 84 -18.90 -7.41 9.85
C GLY A 84 -17.80 -6.44 10.34
N VAL A 85 -16.54 -6.65 9.98
CA VAL A 85 -15.44 -5.74 10.29
C VAL A 85 -15.51 -4.53 9.36
N ALA A 86 -15.53 -3.33 9.93
CA ALA A 86 -15.44 -2.11 9.16
C ALA A 86 -14.00 -1.93 8.62
N MET A 87 -13.86 -1.49 7.38
CA MET A 87 -12.58 -1.33 6.72
C MET A 87 -12.44 0.07 6.14
N VAL A 88 -11.23 0.63 6.17
CA VAL A 88 -10.90 1.95 5.62
C VAL A 88 -9.51 1.93 4.98
N ILE A 89 -9.35 2.61 3.86
CA ILE A 89 -8.03 2.88 3.28
C ILE A 89 -7.64 4.32 3.64
N VAL A 90 -6.43 4.48 4.22
CA VAL A 90 -5.81 5.78 4.45
C VAL A 90 -4.37 5.72 3.96
N SER A 91 -4.09 6.29 2.81
CA SER A 91 -2.77 6.25 2.19
C SER A 91 -2.18 7.65 1.98
N HIS A 92 -0.85 7.75 2.14
CA HIS A 92 -0.12 8.95 1.75
C HIS A 92 0.16 8.90 0.26
N LYS A 93 -0.47 9.77 -0.51
CA LYS A 93 -0.29 9.81 -1.97
C LYS A 93 -0.35 11.24 -2.49
N THR A 94 0.64 11.67 -3.25
CA THR A 94 0.57 12.95 -3.95
C THR A 94 -0.48 12.91 -5.05
N LYS A 95 -1.15 14.05 -5.30
CA LYS A 95 -2.18 14.10 -6.33
C LYS A 95 -1.60 13.98 -7.74
N ASN A 96 -0.43 14.57 -7.96
CA ASN A 96 0.26 14.53 -9.24
C ASN A 96 1.72 14.09 -9.05
N PRO A 97 2.35 13.51 -10.08
CA PRO A 97 3.79 13.25 -10.09
C PRO A 97 4.63 14.53 -9.89
N PHE A 98 5.82 14.36 -9.33
CA PHE A 98 6.78 15.46 -9.19
C PHE A 98 7.41 15.85 -10.52
N ILE A 99 7.67 14.85 -11.40
CA ILE A 99 8.27 15.02 -12.73
C ILE A 99 7.38 14.30 -13.76
N GLY A 100 7.36 14.83 -14.99
CA GLY A 100 6.64 14.25 -16.12
C GLY A 100 5.17 14.70 -16.24
N PRO A 101 4.37 13.98 -17.03
CA PRO A 101 2.97 14.29 -17.25
C PRO A 101 2.14 14.29 -15.96
N LYS A 102 1.19 15.22 -15.86
CA LYS A 102 0.33 15.37 -14.67
C LYS A 102 -0.80 14.34 -14.68
N TYR A 103 -0.52 13.13 -14.28
CA TYR A 103 -1.54 12.13 -13.98
C TYR A 103 -2.28 12.49 -12.68
N ASP A 104 -3.57 12.24 -12.58
CA ASP A 104 -4.26 12.24 -11.27
C ASP A 104 -4.05 10.88 -10.61
N LEU A 105 -3.10 10.81 -9.67
CA LEU A 105 -2.71 9.57 -9.00
C LEU A 105 -3.78 9.10 -8.01
N HIS A 106 -4.62 10.01 -7.50
CA HIS A 106 -5.74 9.65 -6.63
C HIS A 106 -6.86 8.97 -7.44
N GLU A 107 -7.20 9.53 -8.62
CA GLU A 107 -8.20 8.94 -9.50
C GLU A 107 -7.74 7.57 -10.02
N ALA A 108 -6.48 7.46 -10.43
CA ALA A 108 -5.89 6.20 -10.88
C ALA A 108 -5.95 5.12 -9.79
N ALA A 109 -5.60 5.46 -8.55
CA ALA A 109 -5.67 4.53 -7.41
C ALA A 109 -7.13 4.15 -7.07
N ARG A 110 -8.08 5.10 -7.11
CA ARG A 110 -9.51 4.81 -6.92
C ARG A 110 -10.03 3.85 -7.98
N GLY A 111 -9.71 4.06 -9.25
CA GLY A 111 -10.12 3.19 -10.34
C GLY A 111 -9.57 1.76 -10.17
N TRP A 112 -8.34 1.61 -9.67
CA TRP A 112 -7.79 0.30 -9.32
C TRP A 112 -8.57 -0.36 -8.18
N ILE A 113 -8.85 0.36 -7.09
CA ILE A 113 -9.63 -0.13 -5.94
C ILE A 113 -11.03 -0.58 -6.38
N GLU A 114 -11.74 0.25 -7.11
CA GLU A 114 -13.09 -0.03 -7.62
C GLU A 114 -13.15 -1.23 -8.56
N SER A 115 -12.07 -1.49 -9.30
CA SER A 115 -12.00 -2.64 -10.22
C SER A 115 -11.51 -3.93 -9.58
N ARG A 116 -10.75 -3.87 -8.48
CA ARG A 116 -10.05 -5.03 -7.90
C ARG A 116 -10.53 -5.40 -6.50
N LEU A 117 -10.89 -4.42 -5.65
CA LEU A 117 -11.37 -4.71 -4.30
C LEU A 117 -12.89 -4.89 -4.29
N VAL A 118 -13.33 -5.96 -4.95
CA VAL A 118 -14.76 -6.27 -5.11
C VAL A 118 -15.06 -7.73 -4.75
N GLU A 119 -16.29 -7.97 -4.31
CA GLU A 119 -16.87 -9.30 -4.16
C GLU A 119 -18.16 -9.37 -5.00
N GLY A 120 -18.07 -10.01 -6.15
CA GLY A 120 -19.12 -9.93 -7.17
C GLY A 120 -19.27 -8.50 -7.69
N ILE A 121 -20.42 -7.87 -7.44
CA ILE A 121 -20.71 -6.48 -7.82
C ILE A 121 -20.57 -5.48 -6.67
N LYS A 122 -20.15 -5.93 -5.48
CA LYS A 122 -20.05 -5.08 -4.28
C LYS A 122 -18.61 -4.71 -3.98
N ASN A 123 -18.39 -3.43 -3.70
CA ASN A 123 -17.09 -2.96 -3.22
C ASN A 123 -16.76 -3.60 -1.87
N LEU A 124 -15.52 -4.02 -1.66
CA LEU A 124 -15.04 -4.47 -0.35
C LEU A 124 -14.88 -3.29 0.62
N ILE A 125 -14.54 -2.13 0.10
CA ILE A 125 -14.41 -0.87 0.84
C ILE A 125 -15.27 0.17 0.12
N GLU A 126 -16.14 0.84 0.85
CA GLU A 126 -17.01 1.86 0.25
C GLU A 126 -16.20 3.09 -0.18
N PRO A 127 -16.57 3.79 -1.27
CA PRO A 127 -15.81 4.92 -1.81
C PRO A 127 -15.55 6.07 -0.81
N ASP A 128 -16.47 6.30 0.13
CA ASP A 128 -16.36 7.29 1.20
C ASP A 128 -15.42 6.84 2.36
N GLN A 129 -14.96 5.60 2.33
CA GLN A 129 -13.97 5.04 3.26
C GLN A 129 -12.56 4.94 2.62
N ILE A 130 -12.30 5.67 1.53
CA ILE A 130 -11.01 5.69 0.85
C ILE A 130 -10.44 7.12 0.90
N PHE A 131 -9.33 7.29 1.61
CA PHE A 131 -8.67 8.58 1.82
C PHE A 131 -7.24 8.55 1.29
N PHE A 132 -6.93 9.48 0.39
CA PHE A 132 -5.57 9.75 -0.07
C PHE A 132 -5.13 11.11 0.47
N GLU A 133 -4.20 11.09 1.38
CA GLU A 133 -3.69 12.29 2.05
C GLU A 133 -2.35 12.72 1.42
N VAL A 134 -2.19 14.02 1.21
CA VAL A 134 -1.03 14.57 0.50
C VAL A 134 0.22 14.62 1.38
N THR A 135 0.04 14.65 2.71
CA THR A 135 1.15 14.63 3.66
C THR A 135 1.04 13.47 4.65
N LYS A 136 2.19 13.00 5.15
CA LYS A 136 2.23 11.98 6.21
C LYS A 136 1.48 12.44 7.47
N LYS A 137 1.57 13.73 7.81
CA LYS A 137 0.87 14.32 8.96
C LYS A 137 -0.64 14.23 8.80
N ASP A 138 -1.17 14.53 7.60
CA ASP A 138 -2.60 14.41 7.33
C ASP A 138 -3.05 12.94 7.33
N LYS A 139 -2.22 12.01 6.83
CA LYS A 139 -2.46 10.56 6.95
C LYS A 139 -2.64 10.15 8.42
N ILE A 140 -1.75 10.57 9.32
CA ILE A 140 -1.85 10.29 10.75
C ILE A 140 -3.14 10.88 11.36
N ALA A 141 -3.45 12.14 11.02
CA ALA A 141 -4.68 12.79 11.47
C ALA A 141 -5.93 12.05 10.98
N ARG A 142 -5.92 11.56 9.72
CA ARG A 142 -7.02 10.78 9.17
C ARG A 142 -7.16 9.42 9.85
N ILE A 143 -6.07 8.71 10.12
CA ILE A 143 -6.10 7.45 10.87
C ILE A 143 -6.75 7.66 12.25
N ALA A 144 -6.41 8.77 12.94
CA ALA A 144 -7.03 9.12 14.21
C ALA A 144 -8.54 9.40 14.08
N GLN A 145 -8.96 10.15 13.06
CA GLN A 145 -10.37 10.44 12.77
C GLN A 145 -11.18 9.19 12.42
N CYS A 146 -10.55 8.21 11.77
CA CYS A 146 -11.20 6.95 11.42
C CYS A 146 -11.40 6.02 12.63
N GLU A 147 -10.77 6.31 13.79
CA GLU A 147 -10.89 5.50 15.00
C GLU A 147 -10.62 4.00 14.75
N CYS A 148 -9.53 3.70 14.03
CA CYS A 148 -9.16 2.34 13.72
C CYS A 148 -8.71 1.59 14.98
N ASP A 149 -9.21 0.37 15.18
CA ASP A 149 -8.70 -0.55 16.21
C ASP A 149 -7.31 -1.07 15.84
N PHE A 150 -7.07 -1.29 14.54
CA PHE A 150 -5.77 -1.69 13.97
C PHE A 150 -5.50 -0.91 12.69
N PHE A 151 -4.23 -0.66 12.41
CA PHE A 151 -3.78 -0.07 11.15
C PHE A 151 -2.60 -0.88 10.60
N ILE A 152 -2.68 -1.26 9.32
CA ILE A 152 -1.68 -2.07 8.61
C ILE A 152 -0.98 -1.18 7.59
N ASP A 153 0.34 -1.11 7.66
CA ASP A 153 1.19 -0.25 6.81
C ASP A 153 2.53 -0.95 6.55
N ASP A 154 3.15 -0.74 5.39
CA ASP A 154 4.49 -1.25 5.07
C ASP A 154 5.61 -0.34 5.58
N LEU A 155 5.30 0.88 6.03
CA LEU A 155 6.28 1.85 6.48
C LEU A 155 6.30 1.98 8.01
N PRO A 156 7.36 1.47 8.70
CA PRO A 156 7.50 1.64 10.14
C PRO A 156 7.52 3.13 10.54
N GLU A 157 8.08 4.01 9.69
CA GLU A 157 8.10 5.44 9.94
C GLU A 157 6.70 6.08 10.07
N ILE A 158 5.69 5.56 9.41
CA ILE A 158 4.29 5.99 9.54
C ILE A 158 3.73 5.49 10.88
N LEU A 159 3.89 4.22 11.15
CA LEU A 159 3.37 3.58 12.36
C LEU A 159 3.98 4.15 13.65
N LEU A 160 5.24 4.63 13.59
CA LEU A 160 5.98 5.22 14.71
C LEU A 160 5.93 6.75 14.74
N MET A 161 5.28 7.38 13.76
CA MET A 161 5.25 8.84 13.66
C MET A 161 4.59 9.48 14.89
N PRO A 162 5.14 10.58 15.41
CA PRO A 162 4.49 11.36 16.46
C PRO A 162 3.05 11.74 16.08
N GLY A 163 2.12 11.50 17.01
CA GLY A 163 0.69 11.74 16.77
C GLY A 163 -0.08 10.53 16.25
N PHE A 164 0.59 9.40 15.95
CA PHE A 164 -0.11 8.16 15.65
C PHE A 164 -1.01 7.74 16.84
N PRO A 165 -2.29 7.36 16.63
CA PRO A 165 -3.22 7.08 17.70
C PRO A 165 -2.73 5.98 18.65
N GLN A 166 -2.67 6.26 19.95
CA GLN A 166 -2.13 5.31 20.94
C GLN A 166 -2.97 4.05 21.11
N LYS A 167 -4.28 4.15 20.87
CA LYS A 167 -5.22 3.02 21.01
C LYS A 167 -5.23 2.11 19.78
N THR A 168 -4.73 2.58 18.63
CA THR A 168 -4.68 1.82 17.39
C THR A 168 -3.53 0.84 17.41
N GLY A 169 -3.83 -0.45 17.26
CA GLY A 169 -2.80 -1.50 17.12
C GLY A 169 -2.03 -1.32 15.81
N ARG A 170 -0.70 -1.16 15.93
CA ARG A 170 0.21 -0.98 14.79
C ARG A 170 0.62 -2.33 14.24
N ILE A 171 0.32 -2.60 12.97
CA ILE A 171 0.72 -3.84 12.30
C ILE A 171 1.63 -3.46 11.13
N LEU A 172 2.88 -3.88 11.20
CA LEU A 172 3.82 -3.71 10.11
C LEU A 172 3.68 -4.88 9.13
N PHE A 173 3.39 -4.55 7.88
CA PHE A 173 3.47 -5.49 6.77
C PHE A 173 4.86 -5.42 6.15
N ASP A 174 5.67 -6.46 6.35
CA ASP A 174 7.09 -6.49 5.97
C ASP A 174 7.43 -7.75 5.17
N PRO A 175 6.97 -7.84 3.90
CA PRO A 175 7.12 -9.05 3.09
C PRO A 175 8.57 -9.41 2.77
N GLU A 176 9.50 -8.45 2.87
CA GLU A 176 10.92 -8.67 2.64
C GLU A 176 11.70 -8.95 3.92
N ASN A 177 11.05 -8.95 5.09
CA ASN A 177 11.66 -9.13 6.40
C ASN A 177 12.86 -8.19 6.62
N SER A 178 12.69 -6.93 6.25
CA SER A 178 13.76 -5.93 6.18
C SER A 178 13.81 -4.96 7.36
N HIS A 179 12.85 -5.08 8.30
CA HIS A 179 12.73 -4.20 9.46
C HIS A 179 12.79 -4.97 10.78
N ASP A 180 13.49 -4.41 11.78
CA ASP A 180 13.65 -4.97 13.14
C ASP A 180 12.91 -4.13 14.20
N GLU A 181 11.69 -3.67 13.89
CA GLU A 181 10.94 -2.75 14.74
C GLU A 181 10.20 -3.47 15.87
N GLU A 182 10.67 -3.32 17.11
CA GLU A 182 10.04 -3.92 18.31
C GLU A 182 8.77 -3.20 18.78
N ALA A 183 8.56 -1.93 18.37
CA ALA A 183 7.46 -1.10 18.86
C ALA A 183 6.10 -1.38 18.16
N MET A 184 6.02 -2.44 17.37
CA MET A 184 4.81 -2.84 16.66
C MET A 184 3.98 -3.82 17.49
N LYS A 185 2.66 -3.80 17.31
CA LYS A 185 1.76 -4.83 17.86
C LYS A 185 2.02 -6.19 17.21
N ALA A 186 2.30 -6.18 15.91
CA ALA A 186 2.78 -7.32 15.15
C ALA A 186 3.59 -6.84 13.94
N ARG A 187 4.59 -7.65 13.52
CA ARG A 187 5.26 -7.57 12.23
C ARG A 187 4.97 -8.87 11.48
N LEU A 188 4.43 -8.76 10.28
CA LEU A 188 3.89 -9.89 9.53
C LEU A 188 4.37 -9.81 8.08
N GLU A 189 4.89 -10.94 7.57
CA GLU A 189 5.55 -11.01 6.26
C GLU A 189 4.57 -11.34 5.12
N SER A 190 3.34 -11.73 5.44
CA SER A 190 2.35 -12.12 4.44
C SER A 190 0.91 -11.85 4.88
N TRP A 191 0.02 -11.68 3.91
CA TRP A 191 -1.41 -11.58 4.17
C TRP A 191 -2.00 -12.86 4.76
N LYS A 192 -1.35 -14.01 4.56
CA LYS A 192 -1.68 -15.25 5.27
C LYS A 192 -1.42 -15.14 6.77
N GLU A 193 -0.30 -14.54 7.17
CA GLU A 193 0.01 -14.28 8.58
C GLU A 193 -0.92 -13.23 9.18
N ILE A 194 -1.22 -12.15 8.43
CA ILE A 194 -2.23 -11.15 8.83
C ILE A 194 -3.57 -11.84 9.08
N ARG A 195 -4.01 -12.70 8.17
CA ARG A 195 -5.24 -13.48 8.36
C ARG A 195 -5.18 -14.32 9.62
N ASN A 196 -4.13 -15.09 9.84
CA ASN A 196 -3.98 -15.95 11.03
C ASN A 196 -4.01 -15.12 12.32
N TYR A 197 -3.33 -13.96 12.32
CA TYR A 197 -3.32 -13.03 13.44
C TYR A 197 -4.73 -12.54 13.80
N PHE A 198 -5.51 -12.09 12.82
CA PHE A 198 -6.86 -11.63 13.06
C PHE A 198 -7.83 -12.77 13.38
N GLU A 199 -7.67 -13.94 12.80
CA GLU A 199 -8.50 -15.12 13.17
C GLU A 199 -8.32 -15.51 14.64
N MET A 200 -7.16 -15.29 15.25
CA MET A 200 -6.97 -15.45 16.70
C MET A 200 -7.73 -14.38 17.49
N ILE A 201 -7.65 -13.11 17.07
CA ILE A 201 -8.37 -12.01 17.72
C ILE A 201 -9.90 -12.21 17.64
N TRP A 202 -10.41 -12.68 16.52
CA TRP A 202 -11.84 -12.86 16.30
C TRP A 202 -12.43 -14.07 17.03
N LYS A 203 -11.61 -14.95 17.60
CA LYS A 203 -12.04 -16.09 18.43
C LYS A 203 -12.23 -15.72 19.92
N THR A 204 -11.67 -14.58 20.33
CA THR A 204 -11.77 -14.05 21.71
C THR A 204 -12.96 -13.13 21.83
#